data_a7d447e0fdc31958dce8e3c0c6bd19dc
#
_entry.id   a7d447e0fdc31958dce8e3c0c6bd19dc
#
_cell.length_a   1.000
_cell.length_b   1.000
_cell.length_c   1.000
_cell.angle_alpha   90.00
_cell.angle_beta   90.00
_cell.angle_gamma   90.00
#
_symmetry.space_group_name_H-M   'P 1'
#
loop_
_entity.id
_entity.type
_entity.pdbx_description
1 polymer ?
#
loop_
_entity_poly.entity_id
_entity_poly.type
_entity_poly.pdbx_seq_one_letter_code
_entity_poly.pdbx_strand_id
1 'polypeptide(L)'
;MKRVIGIGNALTDMLVNLKTDSVLGRFKLAKGSMSLVDTRLQTEISKSVAGLPYSLSLGGSAGNTIRAMARLGCSVGFIGKVGPDTTGDFFVQALENLGIEPIVFRGKERSGKCVS
;
A
#
# COMPACT_ATOMS: atom_id res chain seq x y z
N MET A 1 20.24 10.37 20.04
CA MET A 1 19.79 10.54 18.64
C MET A 1 18.29 10.74 18.62
N LYS A 2 17.85 11.76 17.95
CA LYS A 2 16.42 12.00 17.79
C LYS A 2 15.85 11.00 16.79
N ARG A 3 14.64 10.53 17.06
CA ARG A 3 13.92 9.57 16.24
C ARG A 3 12.61 10.18 15.76
N VAL A 4 12.26 9.92 14.51
CA VAL A 4 11.00 10.37 13.93
C VAL A 4 10.07 9.17 13.79
N ILE A 5 8.85 9.30 14.27
CA ILE A 5 7.82 8.27 14.13
C ILE A 5 6.67 8.84 13.32
N GLY A 6 6.35 8.17 12.23
CA GLY A 6 5.17 8.47 11.43
C GLY A 6 3.97 7.67 11.91
N ILE A 7 2.80 8.28 11.89
CA ILE A 7 1.53 7.63 12.22
C ILE A 7 0.59 7.86 11.04
N GLY A 8 0.03 6.79 10.52
CA GLY A 8 -0.91 6.93 9.40
C GLY A 8 -1.46 5.60 8.91
N ASN A 9 -2.13 5.66 7.78
CA ASN A 9 -2.70 4.48 7.14
C ASN A 9 -1.59 3.62 6.54
N ALA A 10 -1.60 2.35 6.90
CA ALA A 10 -0.68 1.35 6.36
C ALA A 10 -1.21 0.87 5.01
N LEU A 11 -0.91 1.62 3.95
CA LEU A 11 -1.36 1.32 2.60
C LEU A 11 -0.25 0.68 1.78
N THR A 12 -0.58 -0.39 1.08
CA THR A 12 0.31 -1.01 0.10
C THR A 12 -0.15 -0.60 -1.30
N ASP A 13 0.77 -0.03 -2.07
CA ASP A 13 0.51 0.29 -3.47
C ASP A 13 0.81 -0.92 -4.35
N MET A 14 -0.17 -1.32 -5.14
CA MET A 14 -0.04 -2.34 -6.17
C MET A 14 -0.11 -1.67 -7.54
N LEU A 15 1.03 -1.59 -8.20
CA LEU A 15 1.13 -1.02 -9.55
C LEU A 15 0.98 -2.14 -10.56
N VAL A 16 -0.05 -2.07 -11.39
CA VAL A 16 -0.37 -3.07 -12.41
C VAL A 16 -0.16 -2.48 -13.79
N ASN A 17 0.56 -3.19 -14.64
CA ASN A 17 0.75 -2.79 -16.04
C ASN A 17 -0.38 -3.32 -16.90
N LEU A 18 -1.27 -2.42 -17.34
CA LEU A 18 -2.35 -2.75 -18.26
C LEU A 18 -1.87 -2.67 -19.72
N LYS A 19 -2.35 -3.61 -20.53
CA LYS A 19 -2.09 -3.56 -21.98
C LYS A 19 -3.01 -2.59 -22.70
N THR A 20 -4.22 -2.41 -22.17
CA THR A 20 -5.26 -1.51 -22.73
C THR A 20 -6.04 -0.88 -21.58
N ASP A 21 -6.81 0.16 -21.90
CA ASP A 21 -7.66 0.85 -20.89
C ASP A 21 -9.03 0.16 -20.70
N SER A 22 -9.23 -1.04 -21.22
CA SER A 22 -10.52 -1.76 -21.15
C SER A 22 -11.01 -2.00 -19.72
N VAL A 23 -10.10 -2.27 -18.78
CA VAL A 23 -10.43 -2.43 -17.36
C VAL A 23 -11.02 -1.14 -16.78
N LEU A 24 -10.48 0.01 -17.15
CA LEU A 24 -10.99 1.30 -16.68
C LEU A 24 -12.43 1.53 -17.16
N GLY A 25 -12.70 1.21 -18.43
CA GLY A 25 -14.06 1.31 -18.98
C GLY A 25 -15.04 0.35 -18.31
N ARG A 26 -14.61 -0.89 -18.05
CA ARG A 26 -15.44 -1.92 -17.42
C ARG A 26 -15.92 -1.51 -16.02
N PHE A 27 -15.08 -0.87 -15.23
CA PHE A 27 -15.41 -0.43 -13.88
C PHE A 27 -15.75 1.06 -13.78
N LYS A 28 -15.89 1.74 -14.93
CA LYS A 28 -16.21 3.18 -15.01
C LYS A 28 -15.23 4.03 -14.21
N LEU A 29 -13.96 3.72 -14.32
CA LEU A 29 -12.89 4.46 -13.65
C LEU A 29 -12.30 5.49 -14.61
N ALA A 30 -12.15 6.71 -14.13
CA ALA A 30 -11.54 7.78 -14.92
C ALA A 30 -10.02 7.65 -14.91
N LYS A 31 -9.40 7.65 -16.08
CA LYS A 31 -7.95 7.60 -16.23
C LYS A 31 -7.29 8.79 -15.55
N GLY A 32 -6.23 8.54 -14.81
CA GLY A 32 -5.48 9.59 -14.10
C GLY A 32 -6.16 10.11 -12.84
N SER A 33 -7.21 9.44 -12.38
CA SER A 33 -7.93 9.82 -11.16
C SER A 33 -7.77 8.77 -10.06
N MET A 34 -8.14 9.14 -8.85
CA MET A 34 -8.23 8.22 -7.72
C MET A 34 -9.69 8.07 -7.31
N SER A 35 -10.12 6.84 -7.11
CA SER A 35 -11.47 6.53 -6.65
C SER A 35 -11.41 5.67 -5.39
N LEU A 36 -12.10 6.09 -4.36
CA LEU A 36 -12.28 5.27 -3.17
C LEU A 36 -13.34 4.22 -3.47
N VAL A 37 -12.99 2.96 -3.31
CA VAL A 37 -13.88 1.84 -3.59
C VAL A 37 -14.04 0.96 -2.34
N ASP A 38 -15.16 0.24 -2.27
CA ASP A 38 -15.38 -0.71 -1.19
C ASP A 38 -14.58 -2.01 -1.43
N THR A 39 -14.57 -2.88 -0.43
CA THR A 39 -13.86 -4.17 -0.48
C THR A 39 -14.34 -5.05 -1.64
N ARG A 40 -15.65 -5.04 -1.93
CA ARG A 40 -16.23 -5.84 -3.00
C ARG A 40 -15.72 -5.40 -4.36
N LEU A 41 -15.77 -4.11 -4.66
CA LEU A 41 -15.29 -3.57 -5.94
C LEU A 41 -13.78 -3.75 -6.09
N GLN A 42 -13.02 -3.52 -5.03
CA GLN A 42 -11.58 -3.77 -5.05
C GLN A 42 -11.25 -5.22 -5.36
N THR A 43 -12.01 -6.16 -4.80
CA THR A 43 -11.84 -7.59 -5.08
C THR A 43 -12.12 -7.90 -6.55
N GLU A 44 -13.17 -7.34 -7.11
CA GLU A 44 -13.53 -7.54 -8.53
C GLU A 44 -12.45 -6.96 -9.46
N ILE A 45 -11.95 -5.77 -9.17
CA ILE A 45 -10.86 -5.15 -9.92
C ILE A 45 -9.60 -6.01 -9.84
N SER A 46 -9.24 -6.46 -8.64
CA SER A 46 -8.06 -7.30 -8.43
C SER A 46 -8.14 -8.62 -9.22
N LYS A 47 -9.32 -9.22 -9.27
CA LYS A 47 -9.55 -10.43 -10.08
C LYS A 47 -9.40 -10.17 -11.58
N SER A 48 -9.86 -9.01 -12.05
CA SER A 48 -9.79 -8.66 -13.48
C SER A 48 -8.37 -8.42 -13.96
N VAL A 49 -7.47 -8.03 -13.07
CA VAL A 49 -6.04 -7.79 -13.40
C VAL A 49 -5.13 -8.94 -12.94
N ALA A 50 -5.70 -10.02 -12.40
CA ALA A 50 -4.94 -11.19 -11.99
C ALA A 50 -4.18 -11.78 -13.19
N GLY A 51 -2.92 -12.13 -12.97
CA GLY A 51 -2.03 -12.64 -14.04
C GLY A 51 -1.30 -11.56 -14.83
N LEU A 52 -1.63 -10.28 -14.65
CA LEU A 52 -0.86 -9.19 -15.24
C LEU A 52 0.38 -8.89 -14.39
N PRO A 53 1.47 -8.39 -15.02
CA PRO A 53 2.65 -7.96 -14.25
C PRO A 53 2.29 -6.84 -13.27
N TYR A 54 2.79 -6.97 -12.05
CA TYR A 54 2.56 -5.96 -11.03
C TYR A 54 3.77 -5.82 -10.11
N SER A 55 3.83 -4.71 -9.40
CA SER A 55 4.80 -4.48 -8.33
C SER A 55 4.09 -3.96 -7.08
N LEU A 56 4.66 -4.26 -5.92
CA LEU A 56 4.16 -3.79 -4.63
C LEU A 56 5.16 -2.84 -4.00
N SER A 57 4.65 -1.79 -3.36
CA SER A 57 5.48 -0.86 -2.59
C SER A 57 4.70 -0.28 -1.42
N LEU A 58 5.45 0.27 -0.45
CA LEU A 58 4.83 1.03 0.62
C LEU A 58 4.13 2.26 0.04
N GLY A 59 2.90 2.49 0.48
CA GLY A 59 2.11 3.65 0.10
C GLY A 59 1.64 4.45 1.31
N GLY A 60 0.70 5.35 1.05
CA GLY A 60 0.19 6.29 2.04
C GLY A 60 1.12 7.46 2.30
N SER A 61 0.55 8.61 2.71
CA SER A 61 1.32 9.84 2.89
C SER A 61 2.38 9.72 3.97
N ALA A 62 2.01 9.20 5.14
CA ALA A 62 2.96 9.00 6.24
C ALA A 62 4.00 7.95 5.87
N GLY A 63 3.59 6.84 5.24
CA GLY A 63 4.52 5.80 4.80
C GLY A 63 5.54 6.30 3.80
N ASN A 64 5.13 7.08 2.83
CA ASN A 64 6.03 7.68 1.84
C ASN A 64 7.02 8.66 2.48
N THR A 65 6.57 9.46 3.43
CA THR A 65 7.42 10.40 4.18
C THR A 65 8.49 9.65 4.97
N ILE A 66 8.08 8.65 5.75
CA ILE A 66 8.99 7.87 6.59
C ILE A 66 9.99 7.09 5.73
N ARG A 67 9.55 6.55 4.60
CA ARG A 67 10.43 5.87 3.65
C ARG A 67 11.51 6.80 3.09
N ALA A 68 11.13 8.03 2.73
CA ALA A 68 12.09 9.03 2.25
C ALA A 68 13.10 9.39 3.34
N MET A 69 12.63 9.59 4.58
CA MET A 69 13.50 9.90 5.71
C MET A 69 14.48 8.76 6.02
N ALA A 70 14.01 7.52 5.95
CA ALA A 70 14.88 6.35 6.13
C ALA A 70 16.01 6.31 5.10
N ARG A 71 15.68 6.60 3.84
CA ARG A 71 16.69 6.67 2.76
C ARG A 71 17.69 7.79 2.95
N LEU A 72 17.30 8.84 3.65
CA LEU A 72 18.21 9.96 4.00
C LEU A 72 19.04 9.67 5.27
N GLY A 73 18.93 8.48 5.84
CA GLY A 73 19.70 8.06 6.99
C GLY A 73 19.11 8.45 8.35
N CYS A 74 17.85 8.90 8.39
CA CYS A 74 17.18 9.21 9.65
C CYS A 74 16.81 7.94 10.41
N SER A 75 16.80 8.01 11.74
CA SER A 75 16.24 6.97 12.59
C SER A 75 14.73 7.13 12.61
N VAL A 76 14.00 6.15 12.10
CA VAL A 76 12.55 6.27 11.88
C VAL A 76 11.78 5.05 12.33
N GLY A 77 10.51 5.27 12.69
CA GLY A 77 9.53 4.23 12.96
C GLY A 77 8.19 4.59 12.33
N PHE A 78 7.32 3.60 12.19
CA PHE A 78 6.00 3.78 11.64
C PHE A 78 4.95 3.09 12.50
N ILE A 79 3.91 3.83 12.88
CA ILE A 79 2.77 3.31 13.60
C ILE A 79 1.60 3.22 12.63
N GLY A 80 1.03 2.02 12.51
CA GLY A 80 -0.12 1.79 11.65
C GLY A 80 -0.83 0.50 12.02
N LYS A 81 -1.83 0.13 11.23
CA LYS A 81 -2.62 -1.07 11.43
C LYS A 81 -2.82 -1.79 10.09
N VAL A 82 -2.60 -3.08 10.09
CA VAL A 82 -2.82 -3.96 8.93
C VAL A 82 -3.78 -5.09 9.29
N GLY A 83 -4.24 -5.79 8.28
CA GLY A 83 -5.07 -6.97 8.46
C GLY A 83 -4.26 -8.26 8.59
N PRO A 84 -4.95 -9.39 8.83
CA PRO A 84 -4.33 -10.71 8.94
C PRO A 84 -4.16 -11.34 7.54
N ASP A 85 -3.47 -10.66 6.65
CA ASP A 85 -3.34 -11.05 5.25
C ASP A 85 -1.91 -10.86 4.73
N THR A 86 -1.65 -11.36 3.53
CA THR A 86 -0.34 -11.27 2.89
C THR A 86 0.05 -9.82 2.55
N THR A 87 -0.92 -8.97 2.28
CA THR A 87 -0.68 -7.54 2.07
C THR A 87 -0.11 -6.88 3.32
N GLY A 88 -0.67 -7.22 4.50
CA GLY A 88 -0.15 -6.76 5.78
C GLY A 88 1.25 -7.28 6.07
N ASP A 89 1.50 -8.54 5.76
CA ASP A 89 2.83 -9.15 5.92
C ASP A 89 3.86 -8.45 5.02
N PHE A 90 3.50 -8.16 3.78
CA PHE A 90 4.35 -7.40 2.87
C PHE A 90 4.68 -6.01 3.45
N PHE A 91 3.68 -5.31 3.97
CA PHE A 91 3.87 -3.96 4.50
C PHE A 91 4.89 -3.96 5.65
N VAL A 92 4.73 -4.85 6.62
CA VAL A 92 5.65 -4.97 7.76
C VAL A 92 7.05 -5.34 7.28
N GLN A 93 7.17 -6.32 6.39
CA GLN A 93 8.46 -6.75 5.86
C GLN A 93 9.16 -5.63 5.09
N ALA A 94 8.41 -4.85 4.32
CA ALA A 94 8.96 -3.72 3.58
C ALA A 94 9.50 -2.62 4.50
N LEU A 95 8.84 -2.36 5.64
CA LEU A 95 9.35 -1.46 6.67
C LEU A 95 10.69 -1.96 7.21
N GLU A 96 10.74 -3.24 7.60
CA GLU A 96 11.95 -3.85 8.15
C GLU A 96 13.11 -3.81 7.16
N ASN A 97 12.86 -4.11 5.89
CA ASN A 97 13.87 -4.08 4.83
C ASN A 97 14.48 -2.69 4.63
N LEU A 98 13.75 -1.64 4.96
CA LEU A 98 14.24 -0.25 4.88
C LEU A 98 14.84 0.27 6.19
N GLY A 99 14.93 -0.58 7.21
CA GLY A 99 15.42 -0.16 8.52
C GLY A 99 14.44 0.72 9.30
N ILE A 100 13.16 0.69 8.92
CA ILE A 100 12.10 1.42 9.62
C ILE A 100 11.53 0.51 10.71
N GLU A 101 11.47 0.98 11.96
CA GLU A 101 10.87 0.18 13.02
C GLU A 101 9.36 0.07 12.81
N PRO A 102 8.84 -1.16 12.65
CA PRO A 102 7.42 -1.36 12.50
C PRO A 102 6.74 -1.41 13.88
N ILE A 103 5.87 -0.45 14.13
CA ILE A 103 4.97 -0.45 15.29
C ILE A 103 3.57 -0.66 14.72
N VAL A 104 3.35 -1.87 14.20
CA VAL A 104 2.18 -2.18 13.38
C VAL A 104 1.28 -3.16 14.15
N PHE A 105 0.04 -2.75 14.34
CA PHE A 105 -0.99 -3.55 14.98
C PHE A 105 -1.74 -4.36 13.93
N ARG A 106 -2.24 -5.52 14.33
CA ARG A 106 -3.06 -6.38 13.47
C ARG A 106 -4.52 -6.28 13.89
N GLY A 107 -5.40 -5.95 12.93
CA GLY A 107 -6.84 -5.94 13.13
C GLY A 107 -7.51 -7.12 12.42
N LYS A 108 -8.83 -7.13 12.44
CA LYS A 108 -9.65 -8.15 11.76
C LYS A 108 -9.94 -7.80 10.31
N GLU A 109 -9.91 -6.51 9.99
CA GLU A 109 -10.19 -6.00 8.64
C GLU A 109 -9.01 -6.25 7.70
N ARG A 110 -9.29 -6.26 6.42
CA ARG A 110 -8.26 -6.41 5.38
C ARG A 110 -7.31 -5.21 5.40
N SER A 111 -6.06 -5.46 5.05
CA SER A 111 -5.06 -4.40 4.90
C SER A 111 -5.46 -3.43 3.79
N GLY A 112 -5.16 -2.15 3.98
CA GLY A 112 -5.36 -1.12 2.97
C GLY A 112 -4.48 -1.36 1.75
N LYS A 113 -5.08 -1.23 0.56
CA LYS A 113 -4.40 -1.44 -0.72
C LYS A 113 -4.88 -0.42 -1.73
N CYS A 114 -3.92 0.16 -2.45
CA CYS A 114 -4.19 1.01 -3.60
C CYS A 114 -3.76 0.25 -4.86
N VAL A 115 -4.67 0.08 -5.81
CA VAL A 115 -4.37 -0.54 -7.10
C VAL A 115 -4.26 0.57 -8.14
N SER A 116 -3.11 0.64 -8.80
CA SER A 116 -2.79 1.65 -9.81
C SER A 116 -2.39 1.02 -11.12
#